data_ed8176a135d0ae5b31fe5728da913acc
#
_entry.id   ed8176a135d0ae5b31fe5728da913acc
#
_cell.length_a   1.000
_cell.length_b   1.000
_cell.length_c   1.000
_cell.angle_alpha   90.00
_cell.angle_beta   90.00
_cell.angle_gamma   90.00
#
_symmetry.space_group_name_H-M   'P 1'
#
loop_
_entity.id
_entity.type
_entity.pdbx_description
1 polymer ?
#
loop_
_entity_poly.entity_id
_entity_poly.type
_entity_poly.pdbx_seq_one_letter_code
_entity_poly.pdbx_strand_id
1 'polypeptide(L)'
;MIQVLFAVLLFQNPSLDSLSPKERQAAIEKMAVVGNREAILPLADALKKEPKSDVRAQMVAALGRIRDREAVPVLADTMRNDLDKDVRSQAIDSLLRIYIPIDDTGPIRTIFNRVRSVFMQPDAPMVGPEVQVDNAAKEALATTMQRDFNDGVRTQAARALASLRAVDQVPILIATLEDPQQREHRAVRVEIARTLGVLRDPSAGPALERALRDSDKQLVAEAILAIGLVGHTSARPLLEELFRTDSSPNIKSRSLEALALLRDKGSVPLFESLLAHDNDSYRELSAEGLARMKYDASKDWRARFDLEKKPNVRNALAYGLAASGQLDYVNNLANALDSRQSSQAEIYLFELGKFDGQMNELYRYLRSTNPKVRAGMVRVIGNIGDPSAGDQVRALTNDPNTDVVREAVAAMRKLGR
;
A
#
# COMPACT_ATOMS: atom_id res chain seq x y z
N MET A 1 46.67 -54.35 24.22
CA MET A 1 46.93 -53.08 23.57
C MET A 1 45.81 -52.83 22.58
N ILE A 2 44.76 -52.17 23.03
CA ILE A 2 43.53 -51.90 22.26
C ILE A 2 43.74 -50.49 21.67
N GLN A 3 43.91 -50.40 20.35
CA GLN A 3 43.92 -49.13 19.66
C GLN A 3 42.48 -48.65 19.52
N VAL A 4 42.18 -47.61 20.25
CA VAL A 4 40.92 -46.85 20.09
C VAL A 4 41.13 -45.95 18.88
N LEU A 5 40.51 -46.31 17.76
CA LEU A 5 40.38 -45.44 16.58
C LEU A 5 39.40 -44.34 16.94
N PHE A 6 39.86 -43.15 17.30
CA PHE A 6 39.06 -41.95 17.31
C PHE A 6 38.78 -41.56 15.84
N ALA A 7 37.59 -41.90 15.38
CA ALA A 7 37.01 -41.31 14.19
C ALA A 7 36.72 -39.84 14.51
N VAL A 8 37.62 -38.97 14.15
CA VAL A 8 37.38 -37.53 14.08
C VAL A 8 36.38 -37.34 12.94
N LEU A 9 35.08 -37.30 13.27
CA LEU A 9 34.08 -36.73 12.42
C LEU A 9 34.42 -35.25 12.24
N LEU A 10 35.19 -34.95 11.20
CA LEU A 10 35.32 -33.62 10.65
C LEU A 10 33.89 -33.20 10.22
N PHE A 11 33.17 -32.52 11.10
CA PHE A 11 32.05 -31.69 10.68
C PHE A 11 32.65 -30.64 9.75
N GLN A 12 32.67 -30.95 8.46
CA GLN A 12 33.00 -29.96 7.45
C GLN A 12 31.97 -28.86 7.62
N ASN A 13 32.40 -27.71 8.07
CA ASN A 13 31.55 -26.52 8.06
C ASN A 13 31.12 -26.30 6.61
N PRO A 14 29.82 -26.21 6.29
CA PRO A 14 29.38 -25.99 4.93
C PRO A 14 30.05 -24.72 4.40
N SER A 15 30.67 -24.85 3.22
CA SER A 15 31.43 -23.78 2.56
C SER A 15 30.65 -23.27 1.34
N LEU A 16 30.74 -21.99 1.06
CA LEU A 16 30.24 -21.38 -0.18
C LEU A 16 31.00 -21.89 -1.41
N ASP A 17 32.23 -22.38 -1.24
CA ASP A 17 33.09 -22.90 -2.32
C ASP A 17 32.92 -24.41 -2.55
N SER A 18 32.01 -25.08 -1.85
CA SER A 18 31.76 -26.51 -2.02
C SER A 18 31.27 -26.83 -3.45
N LEU A 19 31.73 -27.96 -4.00
CA LEU A 19 31.21 -28.49 -5.25
C LEU A 19 29.75 -28.94 -5.15
N SER A 20 29.27 -29.26 -3.93
CA SER A 20 27.91 -29.67 -3.66
C SER A 20 26.98 -28.46 -3.52
N PRO A 21 25.94 -28.31 -4.36
CA PRO A 21 24.94 -27.25 -4.19
C PRO A 21 24.25 -27.29 -2.83
N LYS A 22 24.00 -28.48 -2.25
CA LYS A 22 23.38 -28.63 -0.94
C LYS A 22 24.25 -28.09 0.18
N GLU A 23 25.57 -28.27 0.09
CA GLU A 23 26.50 -27.73 1.09
C GLU A 23 26.59 -26.21 0.98
N ARG A 24 26.61 -25.65 -0.26
CA ARG A 24 26.54 -24.20 -0.46
C ARG A 24 25.24 -23.61 0.12
N GLN A 25 24.10 -24.26 -0.11
CA GLN A 25 22.81 -23.87 0.48
C GLN A 25 22.85 -23.85 2.02
N ALA A 26 23.41 -24.89 2.64
CA ALA A 26 23.56 -24.96 4.09
C ALA A 26 24.50 -23.85 4.63
N ALA A 27 25.54 -23.51 3.89
CA ALA A 27 26.42 -22.38 4.22
C ALA A 27 25.68 -21.04 4.15
N ILE A 28 24.89 -20.82 3.08
CA ILE A 28 24.07 -19.62 2.88
C ILE A 28 23.07 -19.45 4.04
N GLU A 29 22.39 -20.52 4.46
CA GLU A 29 21.42 -20.46 5.56
C GLU A 29 22.06 -20.07 6.90
N LYS A 30 23.27 -20.58 7.19
CA LYS A 30 24.03 -20.19 8.39
C LYS A 30 24.43 -18.72 8.38
N MET A 31 24.70 -18.16 7.21
CA MET A 31 25.11 -16.76 7.06
C MET A 31 23.91 -15.80 7.09
N ALA A 32 22.72 -16.26 6.75
CA ALA A 32 21.52 -15.45 6.59
C ALA A 32 20.86 -15.06 7.93
N VAL A 33 21.64 -14.47 8.83
CA VAL A 33 21.18 -14.01 10.15
C VAL A 33 21.08 -12.48 10.14
N VAL A 34 20.02 -11.95 10.74
CA VAL A 34 19.81 -10.50 10.85
C VAL A 34 21.01 -9.83 11.53
N GLY A 35 21.56 -8.78 10.88
CA GLY A 35 22.70 -8.02 11.38
C GLY A 35 24.06 -8.68 11.17
N ASN A 36 24.15 -9.82 10.49
CA ASN A 36 25.42 -10.48 10.17
C ASN A 36 26.14 -9.79 8.99
N ARG A 37 26.69 -8.62 9.22
CA ARG A 37 27.40 -7.81 8.20
C ARG A 37 28.60 -8.54 7.58
N GLU A 38 29.30 -9.33 8.37
CA GLU A 38 30.51 -10.06 7.94
C GLU A 38 30.19 -11.06 6.81
N ALA A 39 28.93 -11.51 6.69
CA ALA A 39 28.50 -12.42 5.64
C ALA A 39 28.27 -11.73 4.28
N ILE A 40 28.14 -10.41 4.22
CA ILE A 40 27.76 -9.69 2.99
C ILE A 40 28.82 -9.86 1.89
N LEU A 41 30.07 -9.56 2.17
CA LEU A 41 31.16 -9.68 1.19
C LEU A 41 31.38 -11.13 0.72
N PRO A 42 31.47 -12.15 1.60
CA PRO A 42 31.56 -13.54 1.18
C PRO A 42 30.38 -13.98 0.29
N LEU A 43 29.15 -13.60 0.63
CA LEU A 43 27.96 -13.91 -0.19
C LEU A 43 28.01 -13.20 -1.55
N ALA A 44 28.45 -11.94 -1.60
CA ALA A 44 28.57 -11.16 -2.82
C ALA A 44 29.62 -11.76 -3.77
N ASP A 45 30.77 -12.20 -3.25
CA ASP A 45 31.83 -12.81 -4.05
C ASP A 45 31.45 -14.21 -4.55
N ALA A 46 30.74 -14.99 -3.73
CA ALA A 46 30.21 -16.28 -4.13
C ALA A 46 29.11 -16.13 -5.19
N LEU A 47 28.22 -15.14 -5.06
CA LEU A 47 27.14 -14.85 -6.01
C LEU A 47 27.67 -14.63 -7.44
N LYS A 48 28.77 -13.91 -7.60
CA LYS A 48 29.40 -13.65 -8.91
C LYS A 48 29.91 -14.92 -9.60
N LYS A 49 30.24 -15.96 -8.84
CA LYS A 49 30.85 -17.19 -9.31
C LYS A 49 29.84 -18.36 -9.42
N GLU A 50 28.67 -18.22 -8.82
CA GLU A 50 27.68 -19.28 -8.72
C GLU A 50 26.97 -19.50 -10.07
N PRO A 51 27.12 -20.70 -10.70
CA PRO A 51 26.49 -20.97 -12.00
C PRO A 51 24.98 -21.25 -11.91
N LYS A 52 24.48 -21.74 -10.77
CA LYS A 52 23.09 -22.14 -10.61
C LYS A 52 22.23 -20.97 -10.13
N SER A 53 21.20 -20.63 -10.91
CA SER A 53 20.29 -19.52 -10.59
C SER A 53 19.51 -19.74 -9.29
N ASP A 54 19.13 -20.98 -8.97
CA ASP A 54 18.44 -21.29 -7.71
C ASP A 54 19.32 -21.03 -6.47
N VAL A 55 20.63 -21.30 -6.56
CA VAL A 55 21.59 -21.01 -5.49
C VAL A 55 21.86 -19.49 -5.43
N ARG A 56 22.00 -18.83 -6.60
CA ARG A 56 22.14 -17.35 -6.62
C ARG A 56 20.93 -16.67 -5.97
N ALA A 57 19.69 -17.13 -6.27
CA ALA A 57 18.48 -16.59 -5.66
C ALA A 57 18.47 -16.76 -4.12
N GLN A 58 19.01 -17.88 -3.61
CA GLN A 58 19.15 -18.08 -2.16
C GLN A 58 20.21 -17.17 -1.53
N MET A 59 21.34 -16.92 -2.20
CA MET A 59 22.34 -15.95 -1.74
C MET A 59 21.74 -14.54 -1.67
N VAL A 60 21.00 -14.16 -2.70
CA VAL A 60 20.28 -12.88 -2.76
C VAL A 60 19.24 -12.77 -1.65
N ALA A 61 18.46 -13.85 -1.39
CA ALA A 61 17.53 -13.91 -0.28
C ALA A 61 18.23 -13.79 1.08
N ALA A 62 19.42 -14.39 1.23
CA ALA A 62 20.23 -14.29 2.44
C ALA A 62 20.69 -12.85 2.69
N LEU A 63 21.15 -12.14 1.65
CA LEU A 63 21.51 -10.72 1.74
C LEU A 63 20.30 -9.87 2.22
N GLY A 64 19.10 -10.16 1.74
CA GLY A 64 17.89 -9.50 2.22
C GLY A 64 17.55 -9.81 3.68
N ARG A 65 17.78 -11.06 4.15
CA ARG A 65 17.55 -11.47 5.54
C ARG A 65 18.54 -10.84 6.52
N ILE A 66 19.77 -10.54 6.09
CA ILE A 66 20.75 -9.82 6.89
C ILE A 66 20.25 -8.42 7.27
N ARG A 67 19.42 -7.79 6.43
CA ARG A 67 18.79 -6.48 6.66
C ARG A 67 19.80 -5.35 6.89
N ASP A 68 20.94 -5.41 6.24
CA ASP A 68 21.95 -4.37 6.32
C ASP A 68 22.10 -3.62 5.01
N ARG A 69 22.23 -2.29 5.08
CA ARG A 69 22.34 -1.41 3.91
C ARG A 69 23.62 -1.64 3.09
N GLU A 70 24.65 -2.22 3.67
CA GLU A 70 25.84 -2.61 2.93
C GLU A 70 25.56 -3.64 1.82
N ALA A 71 24.43 -4.37 1.90
CA ALA A 71 23.99 -5.28 0.84
C ALA A 71 23.34 -4.55 -0.36
N VAL A 72 22.93 -3.26 -0.22
CA VAL A 72 22.22 -2.52 -1.28
C VAL A 72 22.97 -2.49 -2.60
N PRO A 73 24.29 -2.18 -2.68
CA PRO A 73 25.03 -2.17 -3.95
C PRO A 73 25.01 -3.53 -4.66
N VAL A 74 25.16 -4.63 -3.90
CA VAL A 74 25.14 -6.00 -4.44
C VAL A 74 23.76 -6.35 -4.99
N LEU A 75 22.69 -6.04 -4.24
CA LEU A 75 21.31 -6.28 -4.68
C LEU A 75 20.95 -5.42 -5.90
N ALA A 76 21.39 -4.16 -5.94
CA ALA A 76 21.20 -3.26 -7.07
C ALA A 76 21.91 -3.74 -8.34
N ASP A 77 23.12 -4.28 -8.20
CA ASP A 77 23.85 -4.88 -9.32
C ASP A 77 23.19 -6.16 -9.81
N THR A 78 22.80 -7.05 -8.92
CA THR A 78 22.10 -8.30 -9.25
C THR A 78 20.77 -8.03 -9.95
N MET A 79 20.00 -7.08 -9.46
CA MET A 79 18.71 -6.66 -10.05
C MET A 79 18.85 -6.22 -11.51
N ARG A 80 19.95 -5.55 -11.86
CA ARG A 80 20.19 -5.04 -13.22
C ARG A 80 20.84 -6.06 -14.15
N ASN A 81 21.69 -6.95 -13.63
CA ASN A 81 22.65 -7.68 -14.43
C ASN A 81 22.51 -9.21 -14.36
N ASP A 82 21.80 -9.79 -13.41
CA ASP A 82 21.62 -11.26 -13.39
C ASP A 82 20.83 -11.73 -14.61
N LEU A 83 21.28 -12.82 -15.21
CA LEU A 83 20.65 -13.38 -16.42
C LEU A 83 19.28 -13.98 -16.15
N ASP A 84 19.06 -14.47 -14.93
CA ASP A 84 17.84 -15.14 -14.54
C ASP A 84 16.82 -14.15 -13.94
N LYS A 85 15.62 -14.11 -14.48
CA LYS A 85 14.55 -13.20 -14.04
C LYS A 85 14.13 -13.42 -12.59
N ASP A 86 14.19 -14.68 -12.10
CA ASP A 86 13.76 -15.01 -10.75
C ASP A 86 14.81 -14.53 -9.72
N VAL A 87 16.09 -14.52 -10.09
CA VAL A 87 17.18 -13.92 -9.30
C VAL A 87 17.01 -12.40 -9.24
N ARG A 88 16.71 -11.74 -10.38
CA ARG A 88 16.46 -10.29 -10.40
C ARG A 88 15.22 -9.92 -9.56
N SER A 89 14.13 -10.71 -9.68
CA SER A 89 12.92 -10.57 -8.87
C SER A 89 13.23 -10.73 -7.37
N GLN A 90 14.02 -11.76 -7.01
CA GLN A 90 14.45 -11.97 -5.63
C GLN A 90 15.29 -10.80 -5.09
N ALA A 91 16.09 -10.15 -5.95
CA ALA A 91 16.87 -8.99 -5.55
C ALA A 91 15.98 -7.78 -5.17
N ILE A 92 14.86 -7.58 -5.88
CA ILE A 92 13.85 -6.56 -5.53
C ILE A 92 13.25 -6.86 -4.15
N ASP A 93 12.82 -8.11 -3.90
CA ASP A 93 12.24 -8.51 -2.63
C ASP A 93 13.25 -8.36 -1.48
N SER A 94 14.50 -8.73 -1.72
CA SER A 94 15.58 -8.63 -0.74
C SER A 94 15.90 -7.16 -0.41
N LEU A 95 15.87 -6.29 -1.40
CA LEU A 95 16.04 -4.85 -1.21
C LEU A 95 14.92 -4.28 -0.32
N LEU A 96 13.66 -4.64 -0.57
CA LEU A 96 12.53 -4.21 0.26
C LEU A 96 12.68 -4.66 1.72
N ARG A 97 13.18 -5.89 1.97
CA ARG A 97 13.40 -6.42 3.32
C ARG A 97 14.41 -5.63 4.16
N ILE A 98 15.33 -4.91 3.51
CA ILE A 98 16.30 -4.04 4.21
C ILE A 98 15.60 -2.86 4.87
N TYR A 99 14.59 -2.28 4.19
CA TYR A 99 13.93 -1.04 4.63
C TYR A 99 12.59 -1.26 5.33
N ILE A 100 11.93 -2.38 5.04
CA ILE A 100 10.59 -2.68 5.55
C ILE A 100 10.66 -3.88 6.49
N PRO A 101 10.24 -3.76 7.76
CA PRO A 101 10.17 -4.89 8.68
C PRO A 101 9.04 -5.83 8.26
N ILE A 102 9.40 -6.90 7.54
CA ILE A 102 8.48 -7.93 7.07
C ILE A 102 8.81 -9.22 7.81
N ASP A 103 7.80 -9.94 8.28
CA ASP A 103 7.98 -11.27 8.86
C ASP A 103 8.50 -12.25 7.80
N ASP A 104 9.49 -13.08 8.19
CA ASP A 104 10.28 -13.93 7.27
C ASP A 104 9.51 -15.08 6.59
N THR A 105 8.18 -15.15 6.71
CA THR A 105 7.39 -16.35 6.39
C THR A 105 6.78 -16.39 4.98
N GLY A 106 7.11 -15.49 4.05
CA GLY A 106 6.56 -15.55 2.71
C GLY A 106 7.10 -14.55 1.70
N PRO A 107 6.80 -14.72 0.39
CA PRO A 107 7.08 -13.68 -0.59
C PRO A 107 6.32 -12.42 -0.24
N ILE A 108 6.95 -11.25 -0.47
CA ILE A 108 6.29 -9.95 -0.32
C ILE A 108 5.18 -9.87 -1.38
N ARG A 109 4.01 -10.39 -1.05
CA ARG A 109 2.82 -10.14 -1.85
C ARG A 109 2.36 -8.72 -1.56
N THR A 110 2.79 -7.79 -2.38
CA THR A 110 2.22 -6.44 -2.43
C THR A 110 0.78 -6.56 -2.94
N ILE A 111 -0.16 -6.75 -2.00
CA ILE A 111 -1.58 -6.83 -2.32
C ILE A 111 -2.08 -5.38 -2.43
N PHE A 112 -1.97 -4.80 -3.61
CA PHE A 112 -2.70 -3.58 -3.96
C PHE A 112 -4.19 -3.89 -4.19
N ASN A 113 -4.83 -4.48 -3.19
CA ASN A 113 -6.25 -4.78 -3.25
C ASN A 113 -7.05 -3.69 -2.54
N ARG A 114 -7.76 -2.91 -3.33
CA ARG A 114 -8.80 -1.92 -3.04
C ARG A 114 -8.31 -0.50 -2.76
N VAL A 115 -8.65 0.35 -3.68
CA VAL A 115 -8.48 1.81 -3.64
C VAL A 115 -9.14 2.48 -2.43
N ARG A 116 -10.14 1.86 -1.82
CA ARG A 116 -10.73 2.35 -0.56
C ARG A 116 -9.76 2.37 0.63
N SER A 117 -8.73 1.52 0.62
CA SER A 117 -7.70 1.51 1.68
C SER A 117 -6.60 2.56 1.49
N VAL A 118 -6.63 3.33 0.41
CA VAL A 118 -5.57 4.30 0.09
C VAL A 118 -5.55 5.52 1.04
N PHE A 119 -6.66 5.81 1.73
CA PHE A 119 -6.67 6.82 2.79
C PHE A 119 -6.10 6.29 4.11
N MET A 120 -6.32 5.02 4.39
CA MET A 120 -5.60 4.26 5.39
C MET A 120 -4.36 3.70 4.69
N GLN A 121 -3.24 3.56 5.37
CA GLN A 121 -2.01 3.03 4.78
C GLN A 121 -2.33 1.84 3.85
N PRO A 122 -1.78 1.79 2.63
CA PRO A 122 -2.04 0.66 1.74
C PRO A 122 -1.72 -0.64 2.47
N ASP A 123 -2.50 -1.71 2.21
CA ASP A 123 -2.25 -3.05 2.75
C ASP A 123 -0.88 -3.62 2.33
N ALA A 124 -0.20 -2.95 1.41
CA ALA A 124 1.19 -3.21 1.06
C ALA A 124 2.11 -2.61 2.14
N PRO A 125 3.11 -3.36 2.61
CA PRO A 125 4.09 -2.82 3.52
C PRO A 125 4.82 -1.65 2.85
N MET A 126 4.75 -0.49 3.49
CA MET A 126 5.46 0.71 3.06
C MET A 126 6.52 1.09 4.10
N VAL A 127 7.58 1.67 3.61
CA VAL A 127 8.61 2.25 4.47
C VAL A 127 7.99 3.37 5.33
N GLY A 128 8.38 3.44 6.61
CA GLY A 128 7.98 4.55 7.48
C GLY A 128 8.49 5.89 6.95
N PRO A 129 7.77 7.00 7.20
CA PRO A 129 8.15 8.31 6.69
C PRO A 129 9.52 8.80 7.22
N GLU A 130 9.98 8.26 8.34
CA GLU A 130 11.26 8.56 8.98
C GLU A 130 12.44 7.79 8.38
N VAL A 131 12.18 6.73 7.58
CA VAL A 131 13.23 5.87 7.03
C VAL A 131 13.78 6.49 5.76
N GLN A 132 15.05 6.84 5.78
CA GLN A 132 15.76 7.28 4.58
C GLN A 132 16.15 6.05 3.74
N VAL A 133 15.72 6.03 2.49
CA VAL A 133 16.06 5.01 1.50
C VAL A 133 17.23 5.49 0.66
N ASP A 134 18.24 4.62 0.46
CA ASP A 134 19.42 4.93 -0.33
C ASP A 134 19.06 5.24 -1.79
N ASN A 135 19.64 6.29 -2.36
CA ASN A 135 19.39 6.66 -3.76
C ASN A 135 19.75 5.55 -4.72
N ALA A 136 20.87 4.83 -4.47
CA ALA A 136 21.25 3.67 -5.27
C ALA A 136 20.15 2.60 -5.38
N ALA A 137 19.41 2.37 -4.30
CA ALA A 137 18.27 1.46 -4.28
C ALA A 137 17.13 1.94 -5.19
N LYS A 138 16.75 3.21 -5.07
CA LYS A 138 15.67 3.82 -5.85
C LYS A 138 16.03 3.90 -7.35
N GLU A 139 17.25 4.30 -7.67
CA GLU A 139 17.75 4.38 -9.05
C GLU A 139 17.86 3.00 -9.71
N ALA A 140 18.29 1.97 -8.96
CA ALA A 140 18.31 0.61 -9.47
C ALA A 140 16.92 0.09 -9.80
N LEU A 141 15.94 0.33 -8.91
CA LEU A 141 14.54 -0.01 -9.16
C LEU A 141 13.97 0.74 -10.36
N ALA A 142 14.22 2.04 -10.48
CA ALA A 142 13.77 2.84 -11.61
C ALA A 142 14.36 2.34 -12.93
N THR A 143 15.65 2.03 -12.96
CA THR A 143 16.33 1.45 -14.14
C THR A 143 15.74 0.09 -14.50
N THR A 144 15.52 -0.78 -13.52
CA THR A 144 14.91 -2.10 -13.72
C THR A 144 13.48 -1.97 -14.25
N MET A 145 12.67 -1.07 -13.70
CA MET A 145 11.32 -0.77 -14.18
C MET A 145 11.32 -0.31 -15.63
N GLN A 146 12.29 0.50 -16.05
CA GLN A 146 12.38 0.99 -17.43
C GLN A 146 12.87 -0.07 -18.41
N ARG A 147 13.86 -0.89 -18.04
CA ARG A 147 14.72 -1.58 -19.00
C ARG A 147 14.77 -3.10 -18.85
N ASP A 148 14.21 -3.71 -17.82
CA ASP A 148 14.22 -5.16 -17.70
C ASP A 148 13.48 -5.82 -18.88
N PHE A 149 14.01 -6.93 -19.36
CA PHE A 149 13.40 -7.69 -20.47
C PHE A 149 12.10 -8.41 -20.07
N ASN A 150 11.86 -8.57 -18.75
CA ASN A 150 10.67 -9.25 -18.23
C ASN A 150 9.70 -8.27 -17.60
N ASP A 151 8.49 -8.18 -18.12
CA ASP A 151 7.44 -7.27 -17.62
C ASP A 151 7.04 -7.53 -16.18
N GLY A 152 7.15 -8.78 -15.71
CA GLY A 152 6.89 -9.14 -14.30
C GLY A 152 7.91 -8.47 -13.36
N VAL A 153 9.20 -8.50 -13.71
CA VAL A 153 10.27 -7.84 -12.96
C VAL A 153 10.10 -6.32 -13.02
N ARG A 154 9.75 -5.77 -14.18
CA ARG A 154 9.46 -4.33 -14.34
C ARG A 154 8.30 -3.87 -13.45
N THR A 155 7.20 -4.63 -13.47
CA THR A 155 6.01 -4.36 -12.63
C THR A 155 6.36 -4.42 -11.14
N GLN A 156 7.15 -5.42 -10.74
CA GLN A 156 7.60 -5.56 -9.35
C GLN A 156 8.48 -4.38 -8.92
N ALA A 157 9.38 -3.92 -9.79
CA ALA A 157 10.22 -2.76 -9.52
C ALA A 157 9.39 -1.47 -9.37
N ALA A 158 8.36 -1.27 -10.20
CA ALA A 158 7.44 -0.14 -10.06
C ALA A 158 6.71 -0.15 -8.69
N ARG A 159 6.22 -1.32 -8.27
CA ARG A 159 5.61 -1.50 -6.93
C ARG A 159 6.59 -1.22 -5.80
N ALA A 160 7.82 -1.69 -5.95
CA ALA A 160 8.87 -1.46 -4.96
C ALA A 160 9.15 0.04 -4.77
N LEU A 161 9.15 0.83 -5.85
CA LEU A 161 9.26 2.29 -5.78
C LEU A 161 8.13 2.92 -4.95
N ALA A 162 6.88 2.43 -5.13
CA ALA A 162 5.75 2.87 -4.30
C ALA A 162 5.96 2.50 -2.83
N SER A 163 6.36 1.25 -2.54
CA SER A 163 6.62 0.75 -1.17
C SER A 163 7.72 1.53 -0.46
N LEU A 164 8.75 1.96 -1.19
CA LEU A 164 9.85 2.78 -0.68
C LEU A 164 9.56 4.28 -0.69
N ARG A 165 8.36 4.71 -1.06
CA ARG A 165 7.98 6.15 -1.16
C ARG A 165 8.97 6.95 -2.02
N ALA A 166 9.42 6.40 -3.13
CA ALA A 166 10.42 6.97 -4.01
C ALA A 166 9.86 8.14 -4.86
N VAL A 167 9.43 9.22 -4.21
CA VAL A 167 8.82 10.41 -4.86
C VAL A 167 9.80 11.07 -5.82
N ASP A 168 11.08 11.06 -5.51
CA ASP A 168 12.16 11.55 -6.38
C ASP A 168 12.28 10.79 -7.72
N GLN A 169 11.65 9.61 -7.85
CA GLN A 169 11.60 8.83 -9.09
C GLN A 169 10.34 9.08 -9.94
N VAL A 170 9.44 9.96 -9.51
CA VAL A 170 8.22 10.32 -10.26
C VAL A 170 8.52 10.81 -11.68
N PRO A 171 9.54 11.65 -11.95
CA PRO A 171 9.88 12.06 -13.32
C PRO A 171 10.18 10.87 -14.25
N ILE A 172 10.87 9.84 -13.75
CA ILE A 172 11.21 8.64 -14.52
C ILE A 172 9.96 7.79 -14.79
N LEU A 173 9.08 7.65 -13.80
CA LEU A 173 7.79 6.97 -13.94
C LEU A 173 6.93 7.65 -15.00
N ILE A 174 6.83 8.98 -14.98
CA ILE A 174 6.10 9.77 -15.99
C ILE A 174 6.69 9.55 -17.38
N ALA A 175 8.00 9.71 -17.54
CA ALA A 175 8.68 9.53 -18.83
C ALA A 175 8.45 8.11 -19.39
N THR A 176 8.45 7.09 -18.53
CA THR A 176 8.21 5.70 -18.96
C THR A 176 6.74 5.47 -19.34
N LEU A 177 5.79 6.06 -18.61
CA LEU A 177 4.37 5.95 -18.93
C LEU A 177 4.04 6.55 -20.30
N GLU A 178 4.69 7.65 -20.66
CA GLU A 178 4.46 8.41 -21.88
C GLU A 178 5.29 7.94 -23.08
N ASP A 179 6.31 7.11 -22.86
CA ASP A 179 7.18 6.62 -23.93
C ASP A 179 6.37 5.75 -24.92
N PRO A 180 6.30 6.13 -26.21
CA PRO A 180 5.62 5.34 -27.22
C PRO A 180 6.15 3.91 -27.36
N GLN A 181 7.45 3.68 -27.05
CA GLN A 181 8.08 2.37 -27.11
C GLN A 181 7.55 1.43 -26.02
N GLN A 182 6.94 1.97 -24.98
CA GLN A 182 6.36 1.19 -23.87
C GLN A 182 4.91 0.73 -24.10
N ARG A 183 4.31 1.07 -25.24
CA ARG A 183 2.88 0.78 -25.50
C ARG A 183 2.53 -0.70 -25.42
N GLU A 184 3.41 -1.59 -25.86
CA GLU A 184 3.20 -3.04 -25.81
C GLU A 184 3.31 -3.61 -24.38
N HIS A 185 3.99 -2.90 -23.48
CA HIS A 185 4.17 -3.29 -22.09
C HIS A 185 2.98 -2.85 -21.19
N ARG A 186 1.78 -3.32 -21.54
CA ARG A 186 0.52 -2.88 -20.90
C ARG A 186 0.53 -3.02 -19.39
N ALA A 187 0.96 -4.19 -18.88
CA ALA A 187 1.01 -4.45 -17.43
C ALA A 187 1.94 -3.47 -16.70
N VAL A 188 3.06 -3.10 -17.31
CA VAL A 188 4.02 -2.13 -16.75
C VAL A 188 3.39 -0.74 -16.69
N ARG A 189 2.76 -0.27 -17.77
CA ARG A 189 2.08 1.03 -17.82
C ARG A 189 0.96 1.15 -16.79
N VAL A 190 0.16 0.10 -16.65
CA VAL A 190 -0.91 0.00 -15.63
C VAL A 190 -0.31 0.13 -14.22
N GLU A 191 0.78 -0.57 -13.94
CA GLU A 191 1.43 -0.52 -12.63
C GLU A 191 2.11 0.83 -12.36
N ILE A 192 2.68 1.47 -13.39
CA ILE A 192 3.24 2.83 -13.26
C ILE A 192 2.13 3.82 -12.90
N ALA A 193 0.98 3.79 -13.58
CA ALA A 193 -0.15 4.67 -13.26
C ALA A 193 -0.60 4.49 -11.79
N ARG A 194 -0.68 3.24 -11.32
CA ARG A 194 -0.99 2.92 -9.93
C ARG A 194 0.08 3.46 -8.97
N THR A 195 1.36 3.24 -9.29
CA THR A 195 2.50 3.72 -8.48
C THR A 195 2.49 5.24 -8.35
N LEU A 196 2.25 5.99 -9.45
CA LEU A 196 2.11 7.43 -9.44
C LEU A 196 0.97 7.90 -8.51
N GLY A 197 -0.17 7.19 -8.54
CA GLY A 197 -1.27 7.45 -7.61
C GLY A 197 -0.89 7.24 -6.15
N VAL A 198 -0.15 6.17 -5.83
CA VAL A 198 0.31 5.88 -4.46
C VAL A 198 1.33 6.91 -3.97
N LEU A 199 2.24 7.35 -4.83
CA LEU A 199 3.24 8.37 -4.49
C LEU A 199 2.64 9.75 -4.28
N ARG A 200 1.45 10.02 -4.83
CA ARG A 200 0.67 11.27 -4.64
C ARG A 200 1.43 12.55 -5.00
N ASP A 201 2.35 12.47 -5.93
CA ASP A 201 3.02 13.68 -6.42
C ASP A 201 2.15 14.40 -7.47
N PRO A 202 1.76 15.67 -7.24
CA PRO A 202 0.92 16.41 -8.17
C PRO A 202 1.50 16.55 -9.59
N SER A 203 2.82 16.46 -9.75
CA SER A 203 3.48 16.52 -11.06
C SER A 203 3.07 15.40 -12.01
N ALA A 204 2.55 14.28 -11.48
CA ALA A 204 2.04 13.16 -12.27
C ALA A 204 0.68 13.46 -12.95
N GLY A 205 -0.05 14.47 -12.46
CA GLY A 205 -1.41 14.78 -12.92
C GLY A 205 -1.57 14.89 -14.45
N PRO A 206 -0.78 15.73 -15.14
CA PRO A 206 -0.91 15.90 -16.60
C PRO A 206 -0.65 14.60 -17.40
N ALA A 207 0.30 13.74 -16.96
CA ALA A 207 0.57 12.46 -17.63
C ALA A 207 -0.57 11.47 -17.41
N LEU A 208 -1.13 11.41 -16.22
CA LEU A 208 -2.29 10.59 -15.89
C LEU A 208 -3.54 11.05 -16.63
N GLU A 209 -3.73 12.36 -16.81
CA GLU A 209 -4.85 12.89 -17.61
C GLU A 209 -4.75 12.48 -19.08
N ARG A 210 -3.52 12.49 -19.66
CA ARG A 210 -3.31 11.97 -21.01
C ARG A 210 -3.64 10.49 -21.13
N ALA A 211 -3.30 9.70 -20.09
CA ALA A 211 -3.60 8.27 -20.02
C ALA A 211 -5.11 7.95 -19.98
N LEU A 212 -5.99 8.90 -19.64
CA LEU A 212 -7.46 8.73 -19.72
C LEU A 212 -7.97 8.51 -21.15
N ARG A 213 -7.19 8.89 -22.15
CA ARG A 213 -7.52 8.71 -23.57
C ARG A 213 -6.87 7.49 -24.21
N ASP A 214 -6.23 6.62 -23.37
CA ASP A 214 -5.59 5.41 -23.87
C ASP A 214 -6.63 4.35 -24.31
N SER A 215 -6.23 3.51 -25.25
CA SER A 215 -7.05 2.39 -25.72
C SER A 215 -7.14 1.25 -24.69
N ASP A 216 -6.16 1.14 -23.80
CA ASP A 216 -6.15 0.14 -22.73
C ASP A 216 -7.06 0.58 -21.58
N LYS A 217 -8.24 -0.03 -21.49
CA LYS A 217 -9.23 0.26 -20.45
C LYS A 217 -8.73 -0.02 -19.03
N GLN A 218 -7.75 -0.90 -18.85
CA GLN A 218 -7.16 -1.15 -17.54
C GLN A 218 -6.25 0.01 -17.12
N LEU A 219 -5.45 0.54 -18.06
CA LEU A 219 -4.66 1.74 -17.81
C LEU A 219 -5.57 2.94 -17.51
N VAL A 220 -6.62 3.15 -18.32
CA VAL A 220 -7.61 4.22 -18.07
C VAL A 220 -8.19 4.11 -16.66
N ALA A 221 -8.60 2.91 -16.23
CA ALA A 221 -9.18 2.68 -14.92
C ALA A 221 -8.21 3.02 -13.77
N GLU A 222 -6.92 2.66 -13.89
CA GLU A 222 -5.92 3.00 -12.87
C GLU A 222 -5.53 4.49 -12.92
N ALA A 223 -5.45 5.10 -14.10
CA ALA A 223 -5.19 6.53 -14.26
C ALA A 223 -6.29 7.39 -13.62
N ILE A 224 -7.57 6.99 -13.78
CA ILE A 224 -8.71 7.66 -13.13
C ILE A 224 -8.49 7.74 -11.62
N LEU A 225 -8.18 6.60 -10.99
CA LEU A 225 -7.96 6.56 -9.55
C LEU A 225 -6.72 7.35 -9.13
N ALA A 226 -5.63 7.20 -9.88
CA ALA A 226 -4.41 7.93 -9.64
C ALA A 226 -4.63 9.46 -9.69
N ILE A 227 -5.44 9.96 -10.63
CA ILE A 227 -5.85 11.38 -10.70
C ILE A 227 -6.51 11.84 -9.41
N GLY A 228 -7.47 11.06 -8.90
CA GLY A 228 -8.11 11.36 -7.62
C GLY A 228 -7.11 11.44 -6.46
N LEU A 229 -6.12 10.54 -6.44
CA LEU A 229 -5.11 10.45 -5.39
C LEU A 229 -4.05 11.55 -5.43
N VAL A 230 -3.63 11.96 -6.62
CA VAL A 230 -2.68 13.10 -6.79
C VAL A 230 -3.37 14.46 -6.69
N GLY A 231 -4.71 14.49 -6.70
CA GLY A 231 -5.49 15.71 -6.57
C GLY A 231 -5.49 16.59 -7.83
N HIS A 232 -5.43 15.99 -9.03
CA HIS A 232 -5.37 16.73 -10.29
C HIS A 232 -6.76 17.21 -10.73
N THR A 233 -7.22 18.33 -10.19
CA THR A 233 -8.58 18.87 -10.38
C THR A 233 -8.89 19.27 -11.81
N SER A 234 -7.90 19.62 -12.63
CA SER A 234 -8.08 19.96 -14.05
C SER A 234 -8.72 18.82 -14.85
N ALA A 235 -8.56 17.56 -14.42
CA ALA A 235 -9.16 16.39 -15.08
C ALA A 235 -10.66 16.20 -14.75
N ARG A 236 -11.25 16.99 -13.82
CA ARG A 236 -12.67 16.88 -13.43
C ARG A 236 -13.63 16.80 -14.64
N PRO A 237 -13.59 17.70 -15.64
CA PRO A 237 -14.52 17.64 -16.75
C PRO A 237 -14.45 16.33 -17.53
N LEU A 238 -13.23 15.81 -17.73
CA LEU A 238 -13.02 14.55 -18.45
C LEU A 238 -13.50 13.34 -17.63
N LEU A 239 -13.33 13.36 -16.32
CA LEU A 239 -13.87 12.31 -15.44
C LEU A 239 -15.40 12.30 -15.43
N GLU A 240 -16.05 13.47 -15.44
CA GLU A 240 -17.51 13.59 -15.57
C GLU A 240 -18.00 13.09 -16.95
N GLU A 241 -17.26 13.39 -18.03
CA GLU A 241 -17.53 12.87 -19.36
C GLU A 241 -17.44 11.34 -19.38
N LEU A 242 -16.36 10.75 -18.87
CA LEU A 242 -16.18 9.30 -18.77
C LEU A 242 -17.31 8.64 -17.97
N PHE A 243 -17.72 9.25 -16.87
CA PHE A 243 -18.86 8.75 -16.11
C PHE A 243 -20.16 8.72 -16.93
N ARG A 244 -20.42 9.76 -17.73
CA ARG A 244 -21.67 9.85 -18.52
C ARG A 244 -21.64 8.93 -19.74
N THR A 245 -20.51 8.85 -20.45
CA THR A 245 -20.45 8.30 -21.81
C THR A 245 -19.83 6.92 -21.91
N ASP A 246 -18.92 6.52 -20.99
CA ASP A 246 -18.25 5.22 -21.11
C ASP A 246 -19.23 4.07 -20.90
N SER A 247 -19.07 2.99 -21.68
CA SER A 247 -19.92 1.81 -21.58
C SER A 247 -19.56 0.90 -20.40
N SER A 248 -18.35 1.03 -19.84
CA SER A 248 -17.86 0.19 -18.76
C SER A 248 -18.38 0.65 -17.39
N PRO A 249 -19.13 -0.19 -16.66
CA PRO A 249 -19.54 0.13 -15.28
C PRO A 249 -18.34 0.40 -14.35
N ASN A 250 -17.21 -0.27 -14.60
CA ASN A 250 -16.00 -0.07 -13.83
C ASN A 250 -15.42 1.34 -14.03
N ILE A 251 -15.33 1.81 -15.28
CA ILE A 251 -14.86 3.18 -15.58
C ILE A 251 -15.79 4.21 -14.94
N LYS A 252 -17.11 4.03 -15.06
CA LYS A 252 -18.10 4.93 -14.43
C LYS A 252 -17.93 5.01 -12.91
N SER A 253 -17.86 3.87 -12.23
CA SER A 253 -17.69 3.85 -10.77
C SER A 253 -16.36 4.47 -10.33
N ARG A 254 -15.27 4.17 -11.04
CA ARG A 254 -13.95 4.76 -10.74
C ARG A 254 -13.91 6.26 -11.00
N SER A 255 -14.62 6.74 -12.03
CA SER A 255 -14.73 8.18 -12.29
C SER A 255 -15.43 8.92 -11.14
N LEU A 256 -16.53 8.38 -10.63
CA LEU A 256 -17.20 8.94 -9.45
C LEU A 256 -16.31 8.89 -8.21
N GLU A 257 -15.59 7.79 -7.99
CA GLU A 257 -14.65 7.66 -6.88
C GLU A 257 -13.54 8.71 -6.97
N ALA A 258 -12.93 8.88 -8.14
CA ALA A 258 -11.91 9.90 -8.36
C ALA A 258 -12.46 11.33 -8.16
N LEU A 259 -13.66 11.63 -8.65
CA LEU A 259 -14.32 12.92 -8.43
C LEU A 259 -14.58 13.18 -6.94
N ALA A 260 -14.97 12.15 -6.17
CA ALA A 260 -15.11 12.26 -4.71
C ALA A 260 -13.77 12.52 -4.00
N LEU A 261 -12.66 11.97 -4.53
CA LEU A 261 -11.30 12.20 -4.02
C LEU A 261 -10.79 13.61 -4.35
N LEU A 262 -11.10 14.14 -5.52
CA LEU A 262 -10.68 15.48 -5.95
C LEU A 262 -11.26 16.59 -5.07
N ARG A 263 -12.41 16.36 -4.42
CA ARG A 263 -13.11 17.35 -3.58
C ARG A 263 -13.40 18.67 -4.30
N ASP A 264 -13.53 18.64 -5.61
CA ASP A 264 -13.83 19.82 -6.43
C ASP A 264 -15.33 20.13 -6.37
N LYS A 265 -15.67 21.31 -5.85
CA LYS A 265 -17.08 21.75 -5.72
C LYS A 265 -17.81 21.84 -7.05
N GLY A 266 -17.11 21.91 -8.17
CA GLY A 266 -17.71 21.83 -9.52
C GLY A 266 -18.48 20.52 -9.77
N SER A 267 -18.19 19.44 -9.05
CA SER A 267 -18.89 18.16 -9.15
C SER A 267 -20.14 18.05 -8.26
N VAL A 268 -20.44 19.05 -7.43
CA VAL A 268 -21.63 19.06 -6.55
C VAL A 268 -22.92 18.78 -7.32
N PRO A 269 -23.23 19.45 -8.46
CA PRO A 269 -24.49 19.20 -9.19
C PRO A 269 -24.60 17.75 -9.68
N LEU A 270 -23.49 17.13 -10.08
CA LEU A 270 -23.48 15.73 -10.49
C LEU A 270 -23.83 14.83 -9.31
N PHE A 271 -23.15 15.00 -8.18
CA PHE A 271 -23.40 14.15 -7.01
C PHE A 271 -24.79 14.33 -6.43
N GLU A 272 -25.33 15.55 -6.38
CA GLU A 272 -26.73 15.78 -5.96
C GLU A 272 -27.72 15.01 -6.83
N SER A 273 -27.52 15.02 -8.16
CA SER A 273 -28.40 14.30 -9.09
C SER A 273 -28.37 12.78 -8.89
N LEU A 274 -27.27 12.23 -8.34
CA LEU A 274 -27.09 10.81 -8.14
C LEU A 274 -27.49 10.30 -6.75
N LEU A 275 -27.81 11.17 -5.79
CA LEU A 275 -28.23 10.76 -4.45
C LEU A 275 -29.56 9.96 -4.43
N ALA A 276 -30.37 10.04 -5.48
CA ALA A 276 -31.61 9.28 -5.65
C ALA A 276 -31.53 8.21 -6.75
N HIS A 277 -30.33 7.94 -7.28
CA HIS A 277 -30.13 7.00 -8.38
C HIS A 277 -30.40 5.55 -7.94
N ASP A 278 -30.92 4.70 -8.84
CA ASP A 278 -31.23 3.29 -8.55
C ASP A 278 -30.02 2.47 -8.13
N ASN A 279 -28.84 2.77 -8.71
CA ASN A 279 -27.57 2.12 -8.38
C ASN A 279 -27.06 2.60 -7.01
N ASP A 280 -27.00 1.69 -6.04
CA ASP A 280 -26.57 1.98 -4.67
C ASP A 280 -25.11 2.43 -4.59
N SER A 281 -24.20 1.93 -5.46
CA SER A 281 -22.81 2.40 -5.49
C SER A 281 -22.72 3.87 -5.94
N TYR A 282 -23.59 4.32 -6.84
CA TYR A 282 -23.60 5.73 -7.25
C TYR A 282 -24.14 6.63 -6.13
N ARG A 283 -25.18 6.19 -5.41
CA ARG A 283 -25.66 6.91 -4.23
C ARG A 283 -24.58 7.01 -3.15
N GLU A 284 -23.89 5.89 -2.87
CA GLU A 284 -22.79 5.81 -1.91
C GLU A 284 -21.67 6.81 -2.26
N LEU A 285 -21.12 6.72 -3.48
CA LEU A 285 -20.01 7.58 -3.92
C LEU A 285 -20.41 9.06 -3.97
N SER A 286 -21.66 9.34 -4.29
CA SER A 286 -22.17 10.72 -4.30
C SER A 286 -22.28 11.30 -2.89
N ALA A 287 -22.83 10.54 -1.94
CA ALA A 287 -22.85 10.94 -0.54
C ALA A 287 -21.43 11.14 0.02
N GLU A 288 -20.50 10.23 -0.31
CA GLU A 288 -19.09 10.33 0.08
C GLU A 288 -18.40 11.57 -0.52
N GLY A 289 -18.62 11.85 -1.80
CA GLY A 289 -18.05 13.02 -2.49
C GLY A 289 -18.54 14.33 -1.88
N LEU A 290 -19.85 14.46 -1.68
CA LEU A 290 -20.45 15.63 -1.06
C LEU A 290 -19.98 15.82 0.38
N ALA A 291 -19.86 14.74 1.16
CA ALA A 291 -19.33 14.79 2.52
C ALA A 291 -17.90 15.36 2.55
N ARG A 292 -17.01 14.86 1.66
CA ARG A 292 -15.62 15.34 1.55
C ARG A 292 -15.52 16.80 1.11
N MET A 293 -16.50 17.31 0.37
CA MET A 293 -16.59 18.71 -0.02
C MET A 293 -17.20 19.60 1.10
N LYS A 294 -17.53 19.02 2.24
CA LYS A 294 -18.25 19.69 3.33
C LYS A 294 -19.54 20.37 2.84
N TYR A 295 -20.26 19.67 1.98
CA TYR A 295 -21.54 20.12 1.48
C TYR A 295 -22.55 20.16 2.63
N ASP A 296 -23.33 21.24 2.72
CA ASP A 296 -24.32 21.37 3.79
C ASP A 296 -25.48 20.35 3.61
N ALA A 297 -25.38 19.29 4.40
CA ALA A 297 -26.25 18.14 4.34
C ALA A 297 -27.47 18.23 5.29
N SER A 298 -27.80 19.42 5.83
CA SER A 298 -28.54 19.53 7.10
C SER A 298 -29.99 19.07 7.09
N LYS A 299 -30.75 19.17 6.00
CA LYS A 299 -32.19 18.82 6.01
C LYS A 299 -32.52 17.54 5.24
N ASP A 300 -32.09 17.43 4.00
CA ASP A 300 -32.45 16.30 3.13
C ASP A 300 -31.73 15.01 3.48
N TRP A 301 -30.53 15.09 4.05
CA TRP A 301 -29.70 13.92 4.33
C TRP A 301 -30.23 13.09 5.51
N ARG A 302 -30.81 13.71 6.53
CA ARG A 302 -31.47 12.96 7.62
C ARG A 302 -32.60 12.11 7.08
N ALA A 303 -33.52 12.72 6.30
CA ALA A 303 -34.61 11.98 5.70
C ALA A 303 -34.10 10.86 4.76
N ARG A 304 -33.06 11.11 3.98
CA ARG A 304 -32.45 10.09 3.14
C ARG A 304 -31.82 8.96 3.95
N PHE A 305 -31.11 9.28 5.03
CA PHE A 305 -30.51 8.31 5.93
C PHE A 305 -31.58 7.40 6.56
N ASP A 306 -32.70 7.95 6.97
CA ASP A 306 -33.79 7.19 7.59
C ASP A 306 -34.49 6.25 6.59
N LEU A 307 -34.60 6.66 5.33
CA LEU A 307 -35.24 5.88 4.26
C LEU A 307 -34.30 4.89 3.57
N GLU A 308 -32.97 5.11 3.62
CA GLU A 308 -32.00 4.27 2.92
C GLU A 308 -31.86 2.88 3.57
N LYS A 309 -31.97 1.83 2.76
CA LYS A 309 -31.90 0.43 3.20
C LYS A 309 -30.54 -0.20 3.03
N LYS A 310 -29.69 0.36 2.16
CA LYS A 310 -28.37 -0.19 1.88
C LYS A 310 -27.35 0.28 2.91
N PRO A 311 -26.70 -0.63 3.66
CA PRO A 311 -25.82 -0.25 4.76
C PRO A 311 -24.63 0.62 4.32
N ASN A 312 -24.07 0.35 3.15
CA ASN A 312 -22.97 1.14 2.59
C ASN A 312 -23.38 2.59 2.28
N VAL A 313 -24.56 2.80 1.72
CA VAL A 313 -25.09 4.16 1.45
C VAL A 313 -25.45 4.87 2.77
N ARG A 314 -26.06 4.15 3.73
CA ARG A 314 -26.32 4.70 5.07
C ARG A 314 -25.04 5.18 5.76
N ASN A 315 -23.96 4.40 5.68
CA ASN A 315 -22.67 4.80 6.25
C ASN A 315 -22.12 6.06 5.56
N ALA A 316 -22.21 6.17 4.23
CA ALA A 316 -21.79 7.37 3.52
C ALA A 316 -22.60 8.61 3.89
N LEU A 317 -23.92 8.46 4.06
CA LEU A 317 -24.80 9.53 4.57
C LEU A 317 -24.48 9.88 6.03
N ALA A 318 -24.23 8.87 6.89
CA ALA A 318 -23.81 9.09 8.28
C ALA A 318 -22.48 9.86 8.35
N TYR A 319 -21.52 9.51 7.48
CA TYR A 319 -20.26 10.24 7.37
C TYR A 319 -20.50 11.71 7.02
N GLY A 320 -21.32 12.02 6.03
CA GLY A 320 -21.62 13.40 5.66
C GLY A 320 -22.34 14.19 6.77
N LEU A 321 -23.27 13.56 7.46
CA LEU A 321 -23.96 14.15 8.62
C LEU A 321 -22.97 14.43 9.77
N ALA A 322 -22.09 13.47 10.08
CA ALA A 322 -21.05 13.64 11.10
C ALA A 322 -20.04 14.73 10.71
N ALA A 323 -19.58 14.77 9.45
CA ALA A 323 -18.66 15.77 8.93
C ALA A 323 -19.26 17.19 8.94
N SER A 324 -20.60 17.31 8.85
CA SER A 324 -21.33 18.58 9.01
C SER A 324 -21.63 18.96 10.47
N GLY A 325 -21.06 18.21 11.44
CA GLY A 325 -21.18 18.52 12.88
C GLY A 325 -22.31 17.80 13.61
N GLN A 326 -23.04 16.89 12.95
CA GLN A 326 -24.10 16.09 13.59
C GLN A 326 -23.49 14.82 14.20
N LEU A 327 -22.82 14.95 15.34
CA LEU A 327 -21.96 13.95 15.94
C LEU A 327 -22.65 12.65 16.35
N ASP A 328 -23.99 12.66 16.53
CA ASP A 328 -24.77 11.47 16.82
C ASP A 328 -24.60 10.36 15.74
N TYR A 329 -24.32 10.77 14.50
CA TYR A 329 -24.10 9.84 13.39
C TYR A 329 -22.74 9.15 13.42
N VAL A 330 -21.79 9.60 14.23
CA VAL A 330 -20.54 8.86 14.50
C VAL A 330 -20.83 7.51 15.13
N ASN A 331 -21.89 7.40 15.95
CA ASN A 331 -22.32 6.14 16.53
C ASN A 331 -22.70 5.09 15.46
N ASN A 332 -23.32 5.52 14.36
CA ASN A 332 -23.66 4.61 13.26
C ASN A 332 -22.38 4.04 12.60
N LEU A 333 -21.38 4.88 12.39
CA LEU A 333 -20.10 4.47 11.83
C LEU A 333 -19.31 3.57 12.81
N ALA A 334 -19.29 3.91 14.09
CA ALA A 334 -18.66 3.09 15.11
C ALA A 334 -19.28 1.69 15.21
N ASN A 335 -20.61 1.59 15.20
CA ASN A 335 -21.31 0.30 15.19
C ASN A 335 -21.06 -0.49 13.90
N ALA A 336 -20.85 0.18 12.77
CA ALA A 336 -20.53 -0.47 11.51
C ALA A 336 -19.13 -1.14 11.52
N LEU A 337 -18.26 -0.85 12.50
CA LEU A 337 -16.98 -1.57 12.71
C LEU A 337 -17.19 -3.06 13.02
N ASP A 338 -18.35 -3.45 13.56
CA ASP A 338 -18.76 -4.86 13.74
C ASP A 338 -19.69 -5.34 12.62
N SER A 339 -19.45 -4.95 11.39
CA SER A 339 -20.29 -5.32 10.26
C SER A 339 -19.49 -5.70 9.03
N ARG A 340 -20.14 -6.13 7.96
CA ARG A 340 -19.52 -6.35 6.65
C ARG A 340 -18.97 -5.05 6.03
N GLN A 341 -19.40 -3.90 6.50
CA GLN A 341 -18.98 -2.57 6.07
C GLN A 341 -17.88 -1.99 6.97
N SER A 342 -17.24 -2.79 7.81
CA SER A 342 -16.20 -2.32 8.75
C SER A 342 -15.08 -1.55 8.06
N SER A 343 -14.58 -2.01 6.92
CA SER A 343 -13.53 -1.31 6.15
C SER A 343 -13.96 0.08 5.67
N GLN A 344 -15.23 0.24 5.27
CA GLN A 344 -15.78 1.55 4.88
C GLN A 344 -15.90 2.47 6.10
N ALA A 345 -16.42 1.94 7.21
CA ALA A 345 -16.57 2.69 8.45
C ALA A 345 -15.20 3.16 9.00
N GLU A 346 -14.16 2.32 8.93
CA GLU A 346 -12.81 2.68 9.31
C GLU A 346 -12.29 3.88 8.52
N ILE A 347 -12.53 3.91 7.19
CA ILE A 347 -12.13 5.03 6.32
C ILE A 347 -12.83 6.33 6.76
N TYR A 348 -14.14 6.29 6.94
CA TYR A 348 -14.89 7.49 7.31
C TYR A 348 -14.55 8.00 8.71
N LEU A 349 -14.36 7.10 9.68
CA LEU A 349 -13.90 7.46 11.02
C LEU A 349 -12.47 8.03 11.00
N PHE A 350 -11.59 7.46 10.18
CA PHE A 350 -10.26 8.02 9.96
C PHE A 350 -10.33 9.44 9.39
N GLU A 351 -11.15 9.68 8.36
CA GLU A 351 -11.31 11.01 7.76
C GLU A 351 -11.89 12.01 8.77
N LEU A 352 -12.89 11.63 9.55
CA LEU A 352 -13.46 12.47 10.62
C LEU A 352 -12.41 12.87 11.67
N GLY A 353 -11.60 11.93 12.12
CA GLY A 353 -10.55 12.21 13.11
C GLY A 353 -9.38 13.02 12.53
N LYS A 354 -8.93 12.67 11.33
CA LYS A 354 -7.73 13.26 10.71
C LYS A 354 -7.97 14.64 10.11
N PHE A 355 -9.11 14.83 9.42
CA PHE A 355 -9.36 16.00 8.58
C PHE A 355 -10.46 16.92 9.12
N ASP A 356 -11.40 16.39 9.89
CA ASP A 356 -12.55 17.14 10.38
C ASP A 356 -12.42 17.52 11.87
N GLY A 357 -11.29 17.16 12.51
CA GLY A 357 -10.96 17.58 13.88
C GLY A 357 -11.77 16.88 14.97
N GLN A 358 -12.41 15.74 14.65
CA GLN A 358 -13.34 15.05 15.56
C GLN A 358 -12.67 13.92 16.37
N MET A 359 -11.38 13.99 16.58
CA MET A 359 -10.61 12.95 17.30
C MET A 359 -11.17 12.67 18.70
N ASN A 360 -11.57 13.70 19.43
CA ASN A 360 -12.12 13.57 20.78
C ASN A 360 -13.43 12.74 20.82
N GLU A 361 -14.23 12.85 19.77
CA GLU A 361 -15.47 12.06 19.65
C GLU A 361 -15.16 10.57 19.46
N LEU A 362 -14.08 10.25 18.73
CA LEU A 362 -13.67 8.86 18.49
C LEU A 362 -13.21 8.16 19.77
N TYR A 363 -12.59 8.85 20.72
CA TYR A 363 -12.11 8.25 21.98
C TYR A 363 -13.23 7.62 22.81
N ARG A 364 -14.48 8.08 22.70
CA ARG A 364 -15.62 7.50 23.41
C ARG A 364 -15.80 6.01 23.10
N TYR A 365 -15.50 5.59 21.87
CA TYR A 365 -15.70 4.23 21.40
C TYR A 365 -14.58 3.26 21.80
N LEU A 366 -13.47 3.77 22.33
CA LEU A 366 -12.45 2.93 22.99
C LEU A 366 -12.98 2.24 24.26
N ARG A 367 -14.11 2.72 24.81
CA ARG A 367 -14.81 2.15 25.97
C ARG A 367 -16.10 1.41 25.59
N SER A 368 -16.30 1.10 24.31
CA SER A 368 -17.47 0.35 23.84
C SER A 368 -17.54 -1.03 24.54
N THR A 369 -18.73 -1.48 24.87
CA THR A 369 -18.95 -2.84 25.38
C THR A 369 -18.63 -3.91 24.34
N ASN A 370 -18.73 -3.57 23.03
CA ASN A 370 -18.41 -4.47 21.93
C ASN A 370 -16.90 -4.46 21.63
N PRO A 371 -16.17 -5.59 21.80
CA PRO A 371 -14.74 -5.66 21.58
C PRO A 371 -14.33 -5.41 20.11
N LYS A 372 -15.18 -5.74 19.13
CA LYS A 372 -14.89 -5.47 17.73
C LYS A 372 -14.91 -3.97 17.42
N VAL A 373 -15.83 -3.23 18.06
CA VAL A 373 -15.85 -1.76 17.97
C VAL A 373 -14.61 -1.17 18.61
N ARG A 374 -14.20 -1.66 19.81
CA ARG A 374 -12.96 -1.19 20.45
C ARG A 374 -11.73 -1.46 19.55
N ALA A 375 -11.59 -2.69 19.05
CA ALA A 375 -10.46 -3.08 18.19
C ALA A 375 -10.40 -2.25 16.89
N GLY A 376 -11.54 -2.09 16.21
CA GLY A 376 -11.65 -1.26 15.01
C GLY A 376 -11.31 0.20 15.28
N MET A 377 -11.80 0.76 16.40
CA MET A 377 -11.50 2.15 16.77
C MET A 377 -10.02 2.35 17.12
N VAL A 378 -9.40 1.41 17.83
CA VAL A 378 -7.94 1.43 18.09
C VAL A 378 -7.16 1.44 16.78
N ARG A 379 -7.57 0.64 15.79
CA ARG A 379 -6.95 0.61 14.47
C ARG A 379 -7.09 1.94 13.74
N VAL A 380 -8.28 2.55 13.77
CA VAL A 380 -8.53 3.89 13.21
C VAL A 380 -7.61 4.93 13.84
N ILE A 381 -7.57 5.00 15.16
CA ILE A 381 -6.75 5.96 15.92
C ILE A 381 -5.26 5.75 15.67
N GLY A 382 -4.80 4.50 15.66
CA GLY A 382 -3.43 4.16 15.31
C GLY A 382 -3.04 4.57 13.88
N ASN A 383 -3.98 4.47 12.93
CA ASN A 383 -3.77 4.89 11.54
C ASN A 383 -3.76 6.42 11.39
N ILE A 384 -4.52 7.16 12.20
CA ILE A 384 -4.47 8.63 12.25
C ILE A 384 -3.07 9.10 12.67
N GLY A 385 -2.42 8.35 13.56
CA GLY A 385 -1.03 8.56 13.93
C GLY A 385 -0.82 9.82 14.78
N ASP A 386 -1.82 10.29 15.53
CA ASP A 386 -1.67 11.41 16.47
C ASP A 386 -1.03 10.90 17.77
N PRO A 387 0.20 11.36 18.11
CA PRO A 387 0.89 10.93 19.33
C PRO A 387 0.11 11.23 20.63
N SER A 388 -0.80 12.22 20.62
CA SER A 388 -1.63 12.58 21.78
C SER A 388 -2.60 11.48 22.19
N ALA A 389 -2.92 10.56 21.28
CA ALA A 389 -3.76 9.39 21.55
C ALA A 389 -3.07 8.29 22.36
N GLY A 390 -1.75 8.41 22.60
CA GLY A 390 -0.94 7.34 23.19
C GLY A 390 -1.45 6.82 24.51
N ASP A 391 -1.90 7.70 25.41
CA ASP A 391 -2.36 7.28 26.75
C ASP A 391 -3.72 6.56 26.69
N GLN A 392 -4.62 6.99 25.81
CA GLN A 392 -5.92 6.35 25.60
C GLN A 392 -5.76 4.95 25.01
N VAL A 393 -4.85 4.79 24.04
CA VAL A 393 -4.56 3.50 23.39
C VAL A 393 -3.80 2.56 24.33
N ARG A 394 -2.85 3.09 25.12
CA ARG A 394 -2.07 2.30 26.10
C ARG A 394 -2.97 1.57 27.09
N ALA A 395 -4.04 2.19 27.55
CA ALA A 395 -4.98 1.55 28.46
C ALA A 395 -5.56 0.24 27.90
N LEU A 396 -5.66 0.10 26.59
CA LEU A 396 -6.20 -1.08 25.91
C LEU A 396 -5.17 -2.19 25.64
N THR A 397 -3.90 -2.00 25.98
CA THR A 397 -2.91 -3.09 25.94
C THR A 397 -3.17 -4.16 27.01
N ASN A 398 -4.06 -3.85 27.98
CA ASN A 398 -4.53 -4.77 29.03
C ASN A 398 -6.04 -5.08 28.88
N ASP A 399 -6.63 -4.90 27.69
CA ASP A 399 -8.04 -5.21 27.46
C ASP A 399 -8.31 -6.72 27.66
N PRO A 400 -9.46 -7.12 28.20
CA PRO A 400 -9.80 -8.53 28.37
C PRO A 400 -9.93 -9.30 27.03
N ASN A 401 -10.08 -8.61 25.91
CA ASN A 401 -10.17 -9.23 24.59
C ASN A 401 -8.82 -9.18 23.86
N THR A 402 -8.31 -10.33 23.44
CA THR A 402 -6.98 -10.48 22.80
C THR A 402 -6.84 -9.74 21.47
N ASP A 403 -7.93 -9.60 20.69
CA ASP A 403 -7.90 -8.86 19.44
C ASP A 403 -7.71 -7.35 19.71
N VAL A 404 -8.35 -6.83 20.76
CA VAL A 404 -8.15 -5.42 21.17
C VAL A 404 -6.72 -5.20 21.62
N VAL A 405 -6.14 -6.11 22.42
CA VAL A 405 -4.74 -6.03 22.85
C VAL A 405 -3.79 -6.01 21.65
N ARG A 406 -4.00 -6.92 20.68
CA ARG A 406 -3.16 -6.98 19.47
C ARG A 406 -3.19 -5.66 18.69
N GLU A 407 -4.38 -5.09 18.47
CA GLU A 407 -4.54 -3.82 17.79
C GLU A 407 -3.94 -2.66 18.58
N ALA A 408 -4.07 -2.67 19.91
CA ALA A 408 -3.50 -1.64 20.78
C ALA A 408 -1.95 -1.63 20.72
N VAL A 409 -1.32 -2.80 20.78
CA VAL A 409 0.14 -2.94 20.62
C VAL A 409 0.59 -2.45 19.24
N ALA A 410 -0.14 -2.80 18.19
CA ALA A 410 0.16 -2.34 16.83
C ALA A 410 0.00 -0.80 16.68
N ALA A 411 -1.05 -0.23 17.27
CA ALA A 411 -1.30 1.20 17.26
C ALA A 411 -0.23 1.97 18.06
N MET A 412 0.22 1.47 19.22
CA MET A 412 1.29 2.10 20.02
C MET A 412 2.58 2.25 19.19
N ARG A 413 2.97 1.23 18.41
CA ARG A 413 4.12 1.32 17.51
C ARG A 413 3.97 2.43 16.46
N LYS A 414 2.76 2.61 15.90
CA LYS A 414 2.45 3.67 14.93
C LYS A 414 2.47 5.07 15.56
N LEU A 415 2.15 5.17 16.84
CA LEU A 415 2.17 6.41 17.62
C LEU A 415 3.58 6.76 18.15
N GLY A 416 4.61 5.96 17.84
CA GLY A 416 5.99 6.21 18.27
C GLY A 416 6.22 5.97 19.77
N ARG A 417 5.46 5.06 20.38
CA ARG A 417 5.42 4.78 21.81
C ARG A 417 5.72 3.31 22.13
#